data_046f4ab9cf632d0046bf3323532e03ef
#
_entry.id   046f4ab9cf632d0046bf3323532e03ef
#
_cell.length_a   1.000
_cell.length_b   1.000
_cell.length_c   1.000
_cell.angle_alpha   90.00
_cell.angle_beta   90.00
_cell.angle_gamma   90.00
#
_symmetry.space_group_name_H-M   'P 1'
#
loop_
_entity.id
_entity.type
_entity.pdbx_description
1 polymer ?
#
loop_
_entity_poly.entity_id
_entity_poly.type
_entity_poly.pdbx_seq_one_letter_code
_entity_poly.pdbx_strand_id
1 'polypeptide(L)'
;MKIAISLLMMFAALVCSAQKRLVLIDQDGSGPGGSNQMAMLALLQSPQAEVLGITMVTGNAWRDEETLHTLRMLELTGHSDIPVAKGAVFPLVRTERDTQISSAIDGKVTWLGAWGQGPMTLVEANGGVTPFTPDKLDKHGPYAIPALPEGMPSLKPIDEDAAHFLIRQVRAHPHLVTIYAAGPLTNIALAISIDPEFAELTQGIVIMGGSLNPQTDDPEFASSPRHEFNFWFDPEAAHIVLRAAWPRIDVTTVDVSIKAPFTQKMLDEISKSQSPTAKYIAAWSQSRYYLWDELAACAWLDAKLITREKVEYMDVDLSHGPSYGDTLTWTEKLKPQTGVRLVHAQLDLDLPRFQKMFVDLMSR
;
A
#
# COMPACT_ATOMS: atom_id res chain seq x y z
N MET A 1 -38.34 -8.09 -64.37
CA MET A 1 -37.98 -6.98 -63.48
C MET A 1 -37.70 -7.57 -62.11
N LYS A 2 -36.41 -7.85 -61.79
CA LYS A 2 -36.00 -8.48 -60.56
C LYS A 2 -35.45 -7.40 -59.63
N ILE A 3 -36.15 -7.15 -58.54
CA ILE A 3 -35.75 -6.20 -57.48
C ILE A 3 -34.80 -6.95 -56.55
N ALA A 4 -33.54 -6.55 -56.53
CA ALA A 4 -32.55 -7.02 -55.56
C ALA A 4 -32.66 -6.20 -54.30
N ILE A 5 -33.04 -6.83 -53.20
CA ILE A 5 -33.03 -6.24 -51.85
C ILE A 5 -31.66 -6.53 -51.27
N SER A 6 -30.81 -5.48 -51.17
CA SER A 6 -29.53 -5.55 -50.47
C SER A 6 -29.78 -5.37 -48.98
N LEU A 7 -29.62 -6.43 -48.20
CA LEU A 7 -29.67 -6.42 -46.75
C LEU A 7 -28.31 -5.94 -46.23
N LEU A 8 -28.24 -4.69 -45.78
CA LEU A 8 -27.07 -4.11 -45.14
C LEU A 8 -27.00 -4.61 -43.70
N MET A 9 -26.23 -5.66 -43.43
CA MET A 9 -25.92 -6.08 -42.04
C MET A 9 -24.94 -5.09 -41.43
N MET A 10 -25.47 -4.20 -40.57
CA MET A 10 -24.67 -3.38 -39.67
C MET A 10 -24.14 -4.27 -38.54
N PHE A 11 -22.88 -4.72 -38.63
CA PHE A 11 -22.17 -5.29 -37.50
C PHE A 11 -21.85 -4.15 -36.50
N ALA A 12 -22.71 -3.97 -35.50
CA ALA A 12 -22.35 -3.23 -34.32
C ALA A 12 -21.31 -4.07 -33.55
N ALA A 13 -20.04 -3.74 -33.68
CA ALA A 13 -19.00 -4.27 -32.81
C ALA A 13 -19.33 -3.74 -31.41
N LEU A 14 -19.95 -4.57 -30.57
CA LEU A 14 -19.99 -4.38 -29.14
C LEU A 14 -18.54 -4.41 -28.65
N VAL A 15 -17.94 -3.25 -28.46
CA VAL A 15 -16.74 -3.12 -27.66
C VAL A 15 -17.16 -3.46 -26.24
N CYS A 16 -17.00 -4.73 -25.86
CA CYS A 16 -17.15 -5.15 -24.46
C CYS A 16 -16.00 -4.49 -23.70
N SER A 17 -16.23 -3.27 -23.23
CA SER A 17 -15.33 -2.67 -22.25
C SER A 17 -15.40 -3.57 -21.03
N ALA A 18 -14.29 -4.24 -20.70
CA ALA A 18 -14.21 -5.01 -19.47
C ALA A 18 -14.57 -4.08 -18.31
N GLN A 19 -15.53 -4.51 -17.48
CA GLN A 19 -15.94 -3.74 -16.32
C GLN A 19 -14.73 -3.49 -15.44
N LYS A 20 -14.50 -2.24 -15.06
CA LYS A 20 -13.43 -1.88 -14.14
C LYS A 20 -13.65 -2.55 -12.79
N ARG A 21 -12.58 -3.00 -12.16
CA ARG A 21 -12.61 -3.56 -10.82
C ARG A 21 -12.61 -2.42 -9.81
N LEU A 22 -13.54 -2.48 -8.86
CA LEU A 22 -13.66 -1.46 -7.81
C LEU A 22 -12.58 -1.67 -6.74
N VAL A 23 -11.93 -0.60 -6.33
CA VAL A 23 -10.90 -0.63 -5.28
C VAL A 23 -11.04 0.56 -4.33
N LEU A 24 -10.88 0.30 -3.04
CA LEU A 24 -10.64 1.29 -1.99
C LEU A 24 -9.18 1.20 -1.58
N ILE A 25 -8.52 2.33 -1.48
CA ILE A 25 -7.12 2.43 -1.11
C ILE A 25 -7.02 2.88 0.35
N ASP A 26 -6.31 2.13 1.19
CA ASP A 26 -5.91 2.54 2.54
C ASP A 26 -4.39 2.62 2.59
N GLN A 27 -3.84 3.81 2.94
CA GLN A 27 -2.44 4.11 2.71
C GLN A 27 -1.88 5.07 3.76
N ASP A 28 -0.58 4.94 4.04
CA ASP A 28 0.23 5.84 4.87
C ASP A 28 1.17 6.68 3.99
N GLY A 29 0.57 7.42 3.09
CA GLY A 29 1.16 8.06 1.92
C GLY A 29 2.09 9.20 2.19
N SER A 30 3.23 8.98 2.86
CA SER A 30 4.25 10.00 2.97
C SER A 30 4.69 10.48 1.58
N GLY A 31 4.84 11.79 1.43
CA GLY A 31 5.13 12.41 0.13
C GLY A 31 6.30 13.39 0.22
N PRO A 32 6.55 14.10 -0.89
CA PRO A 32 6.03 13.84 -2.23
C PRO A 32 6.81 12.75 -2.96
N GLY A 33 6.11 11.99 -3.83
CA GLY A 33 6.74 11.09 -4.82
C GLY A 33 7.35 9.80 -4.26
N GLY A 34 7.02 9.39 -3.04
CA GLY A 34 7.44 8.12 -2.45
C GLY A 34 6.69 6.90 -3.00
N SER A 35 7.10 5.69 -2.55
CA SER A 35 6.48 4.40 -2.90
C SER A 35 4.97 4.43 -2.73
N ASN A 36 4.50 4.87 -1.58
CA ASN A 36 3.08 4.99 -1.26
C ASN A 36 2.28 5.77 -2.32
N GLN A 37 2.79 6.94 -2.74
CA GLN A 37 2.09 7.78 -3.72
C GLN A 37 2.16 7.20 -5.12
N MET A 38 3.26 6.57 -5.51
CA MET A 38 3.36 5.90 -6.80
C MET A 38 2.46 4.67 -6.88
N ALA A 39 2.23 3.97 -5.77
CA ALA A 39 1.27 2.87 -5.71
C ALA A 39 -0.17 3.34 -5.91
N MET A 40 -0.57 4.44 -5.24
CA MET A 40 -1.87 5.06 -5.48
C MET A 40 -2.03 5.48 -6.96
N LEU A 41 -1.00 6.10 -7.53
CA LEU A 41 -0.99 6.47 -8.95
C LEU A 41 -1.08 5.25 -9.88
N ALA A 42 -0.46 4.12 -9.55
CA ALA A 42 -0.58 2.90 -10.35
C ALA A 42 -2.03 2.42 -10.47
N LEU A 43 -2.80 2.50 -9.39
CA LEU A 43 -4.23 2.17 -9.40
C LEU A 43 -5.06 3.23 -10.13
N LEU A 44 -4.80 4.52 -9.90
CA LEU A 44 -5.50 5.64 -10.54
C LEU A 44 -5.27 5.70 -12.07
N GLN A 45 -4.07 5.40 -12.53
CA GLN A 45 -3.71 5.39 -13.96
C GLN A 45 -4.15 4.13 -14.69
N SER A 46 -4.58 3.09 -13.97
CA SER A 46 -4.97 1.83 -14.59
C SER A 46 -6.36 1.91 -15.24
N PRO A 47 -6.50 1.56 -16.53
CA PRO A 47 -7.82 1.47 -17.16
C PRO A 47 -8.67 0.31 -16.63
N GLN A 48 -8.08 -0.61 -15.85
CA GLN A 48 -8.74 -1.79 -15.28
C GLN A 48 -9.31 -1.54 -13.89
N ALA A 49 -8.91 -0.44 -13.23
CA ALA A 49 -9.34 -0.10 -11.88
C ALA A 49 -10.29 1.11 -11.88
N GLU A 50 -11.19 1.12 -10.92
CA GLU A 50 -11.99 2.27 -10.52
C GLU A 50 -11.77 2.49 -9.03
N VAL A 51 -11.06 3.57 -8.69
CA VAL A 51 -10.76 3.93 -7.31
C VAL A 51 -11.96 4.68 -6.74
N LEU A 52 -12.62 4.08 -5.75
CA LEU A 52 -13.80 4.66 -5.09
C LEU A 52 -13.43 5.75 -4.07
N GLY A 53 -12.19 5.74 -3.62
CA GLY A 53 -11.64 6.71 -2.69
C GLY A 53 -10.38 6.21 -1.99
N ILE A 54 -9.75 7.10 -1.25
CA ILE A 54 -8.50 6.86 -0.53
C ILE A 54 -8.73 7.19 0.95
N THR A 55 -8.28 6.30 1.83
CA THR A 55 -8.25 6.51 3.27
C THR A 55 -6.81 6.61 3.76
N MET A 56 -6.55 7.56 4.65
CA MET A 56 -5.21 7.85 5.13
C MET A 56 -5.05 7.39 6.59
N VAL A 57 -3.95 6.74 6.89
CA VAL A 57 -3.59 6.25 8.22
C VAL A 57 -2.19 6.74 8.58
N THR A 58 -1.91 7.00 9.84
CA THR A 58 -0.53 7.27 10.28
C THR A 58 0.33 6.02 10.14
N GLY A 59 1.49 6.18 9.54
CA GLY A 59 2.50 5.14 9.38
C GLY A 59 3.85 5.76 9.07
N ASN A 60 4.18 5.93 7.80
CA ASN A 60 5.45 6.54 7.37
C ASN A 60 5.58 8.00 7.81
N ALA A 61 4.48 8.74 7.85
CA ALA A 61 4.37 10.07 8.47
C ALA A 61 3.08 10.16 9.28
N TRP A 62 2.76 11.34 9.79
CA TRP A 62 1.50 11.56 10.49
C TRP A 62 0.34 11.71 9.51
N ARG A 63 -0.82 11.14 9.83
CA ARG A 63 -2.03 11.11 8.99
C ARG A 63 -2.38 12.47 8.35
N ASP A 64 -2.29 13.57 9.11
CA ASP A 64 -2.70 14.88 8.57
C ASP A 64 -1.71 15.39 7.52
N GLU A 65 -0.42 15.16 7.70
CA GLU A 65 0.63 15.45 6.73
C GLU A 65 0.47 14.60 5.47
N GLU A 66 0.30 13.29 5.62
CA GLU A 66 0.09 12.35 4.51
C GLU A 66 -1.18 12.66 3.72
N THR A 67 -2.26 13.09 4.41
CA THR A 67 -3.50 13.54 3.76
C THR A 67 -3.22 14.75 2.86
N LEU A 68 -2.43 15.70 3.31
CA LEU A 68 -2.12 16.90 2.51
C LEU A 68 -1.26 16.56 1.29
N HIS A 69 -0.24 15.73 1.45
CA HIS A 69 0.56 15.22 0.33
C HIS A 69 -0.30 14.49 -0.69
N THR A 70 -1.20 13.62 -0.23
CA THR A 70 -2.12 12.86 -1.10
C THR A 70 -3.07 13.79 -1.86
N LEU A 71 -3.70 14.75 -1.18
CA LEU A 71 -4.57 15.73 -1.84
C LEU A 71 -3.80 16.57 -2.89
N ARG A 72 -2.56 16.95 -2.57
CA ARG A 72 -1.73 17.70 -3.51
C ARG A 72 -1.29 16.85 -4.70
N MET A 73 -0.92 15.60 -4.49
CA MET A 73 -0.64 14.64 -5.56
C MET A 73 -1.85 14.52 -6.51
N LEU A 74 -3.07 14.34 -5.97
CA LEU A 74 -4.29 14.24 -6.78
C LEU A 74 -4.53 15.49 -7.63
N GLU A 75 -4.31 16.69 -7.10
CA GLU A 75 -4.40 17.94 -7.87
C GLU A 75 -3.37 17.97 -9.01
N LEU A 76 -2.11 17.64 -8.71
CA LEU A 76 -1.00 17.74 -9.65
C LEU A 76 -1.10 16.70 -10.77
N THR A 77 -1.76 15.57 -10.51
CA THR A 77 -1.88 14.45 -11.45
C THR A 77 -3.25 14.35 -12.13
N GLY A 78 -4.18 15.28 -11.83
CA GLY A 78 -5.46 15.38 -12.52
C GLY A 78 -6.56 14.45 -12.00
N HIS A 79 -6.47 14.04 -10.73
CA HIS A 79 -7.41 13.12 -10.04
C HIS A 79 -8.19 13.82 -8.92
N SER A 80 -8.51 15.08 -9.09
CA SER A 80 -9.16 15.91 -8.05
C SER A 80 -10.58 15.47 -7.65
N ASP A 81 -11.18 14.55 -8.38
CA ASP A 81 -12.50 13.97 -8.13
C ASP A 81 -12.48 12.80 -7.13
N ILE A 82 -11.30 12.28 -6.80
CA ILE A 82 -11.17 11.15 -5.87
C ILE A 82 -11.32 11.63 -4.42
N PRO A 83 -12.30 11.10 -3.67
CA PRO A 83 -12.48 11.48 -2.27
C PRO A 83 -11.36 10.91 -1.40
N VAL A 84 -10.87 11.73 -0.45
CA VAL A 84 -9.87 11.34 0.55
C VAL A 84 -10.48 11.47 1.94
N ALA A 85 -10.49 10.39 2.70
CA ALA A 85 -10.97 10.37 4.08
C ALA A 85 -9.79 10.24 5.07
N LYS A 86 -9.84 10.99 6.16
CA LYS A 86 -8.85 10.88 7.23
C LYS A 86 -9.21 9.74 8.18
N GLY A 87 -8.21 8.91 8.53
CA GLY A 87 -8.37 7.79 9.44
C GLY A 87 -7.68 7.97 10.78
N ALA A 88 -7.13 6.86 11.29
CA ALA A 88 -6.51 6.81 12.59
C ALA A 88 -5.23 7.67 12.67
N VAL A 89 -5.07 8.39 13.77
CA VAL A 89 -3.86 9.17 14.09
C VAL A 89 -2.82 8.29 14.78
N PHE A 90 -3.29 7.34 15.59
CA PHE A 90 -2.45 6.46 16.39
C PHE A 90 -2.79 5.00 16.12
N PRO A 91 -1.84 4.08 16.22
CA PRO A 91 -2.12 2.64 16.23
C PRO A 91 -3.02 2.28 17.43
N LEU A 92 -3.61 1.09 17.38
CA LEU A 92 -4.59 0.67 18.40
C LEU A 92 -4.00 0.59 19.82
N VAL A 93 -2.76 0.11 19.94
CA VAL A 93 -2.13 -0.14 21.24
C VAL A 93 -0.73 0.45 21.32
N ARG A 94 0.15 0.17 20.36
CA ARG A 94 1.54 0.62 20.39
C ARG A 94 1.64 2.15 20.50
N THR A 95 2.58 2.62 21.32
CA THR A 95 2.87 4.05 21.48
C THR A 95 4.32 4.38 21.10
N GLU A 96 4.61 5.64 20.86
CA GLU A 96 5.98 6.12 20.66
C GLU A 96 6.85 5.78 21.88
N ARG A 97 6.28 5.87 23.09
CA ARG A 97 6.99 5.55 24.35
C ARG A 97 7.37 4.07 24.42
N ASP A 98 6.45 3.17 24.05
CA ASP A 98 6.72 1.73 24.03
C ASP A 98 7.83 1.41 23.02
N THR A 99 7.78 2.05 21.85
CA THR A 99 8.79 1.91 20.81
C THR A 99 10.18 2.37 21.29
N GLN A 100 10.25 3.49 22.02
CA GLN A 100 11.51 3.95 22.62
C GLN A 100 12.05 2.97 23.64
N ILE A 101 11.18 2.39 24.48
CA ILE A 101 11.55 1.40 25.50
C ILE A 101 12.03 0.11 24.84
N SER A 102 11.30 -0.44 23.87
CA SER A 102 11.70 -1.63 23.13
C SER A 102 13.02 -1.42 22.42
N SER A 103 13.23 -0.26 21.78
CA SER A 103 14.51 0.06 21.14
C SER A 103 15.70 0.07 22.09
N ALA A 104 15.47 0.44 23.36
CA ALA A 104 16.51 0.45 24.40
C ALA A 104 16.81 -0.94 24.97
N ILE A 105 15.82 -1.84 24.98
CA ILE A 105 15.93 -3.19 25.61
C ILE A 105 16.23 -4.25 24.55
N ASP A 106 15.50 -4.25 23.45
CA ASP A 106 15.49 -5.34 22.47
C ASP A 106 16.33 -5.04 21.22
N GLY A 107 16.75 -3.78 21.04
CA GLY A 107 17.48 -3.33 19.87
C GLY A 107 16.68 -2.35 19.01
N LYS A 108 17.39 -1.67 18.11
CA LYS A 108 16.79 -0.63 17.26
C LYS A 108 16.20 -1.26 16.01
N VAL A 109 15.01 -0.80 15.65
CA VAL A 109 14.46 -1.00 14.30
C VAL A 109 15.01 0.10 13.37
N THR A 110 15.13 -0.20 12.11
CA THR A 110 15.74 0.70 11.11
C THR A 110 14.80 1.81 10.70
N TRP A 111 13.50 1.52 10.65
CA TRP A 111 12.47 2.45 10.23
C TRP A 111 11.41 2.64 11.32
N LEU A 112 11.16 3.88 11.73
CA LEU A 112 10.24 4.23 12.81
C LEU A 112 8.99 4.99 12.30
N GLY A 113 8.94 5.31 11.00
CA GLY A 113 7.84 6.08 10.44
C GLY A 113 7.62 7.41 11.17
N ALA A 114 6.37 7.73 11.45
CA ALA A 114 5.96 8.95 12.14
C ALA A 114 6.63 9.18 13.51
N TRP A 115 7.14 8.13 14.13
CA TRP A 115 7.87 8.23 15.42
C TRP A 115 9.37 8.44 15.24
N GLY A 116 9.87 8.48 14.00
CA GLY A 116 11.27 8.69 13.69
C GLY A 116 11.74 10.07 14.10
N GLN A 117 12.99 10.13 14.60
CA GLN A 117 13.65 11.37 14.95
C GLN A 117 14.95 11.47 14.17
N GLY A 118 15.08 12.50 13.36
CA GLY A 118 16.33 12.80 12.69
C GLY A 118 16.46 12.22 11.29
N PRO A 119 17.63 12.37 10.65
CA PRO A 119 17.85 11.94 9.28
C PRO A 119 17.67 10.41 9.18
N MET A 120 16.83 10.01 8.24
CA MET A 120 16.70 8.62 7.86
C MET A 120 17.99 8.14 7.20
N THR A 121 18.37 6.92 7.51
CA THR A 121 19.42 6.23 6.78
C THR A 121 18.74 5.28 5.80
N LEU A 122 18.78 5.61 4.51
CA LEU A 122 18.35 4.68 3.48
C LEU A 122 19.47 3.67 3.23
N VAL A 123 19.17 2.39 3.34
CA VAL A 123 20.02 1.35 2.80
C VAL A 123 19.73 1.26 1.30
N GLU A 124 20.71 1.59 0.48
CA GLU A 124 20.57 1.46 -0.97
C GLU A 124 20.47 -0.02 -1.35
N ALA A 125 19.75 -0.33 -2.41
CA ALA A 125 19.61 -1.69 -2.95
C ALA A 125 20.94 -2.38 -3.31
N ASN A 126 22.06 -1.64 -3.29
CA ASN A 126 23.42 -2.11 -3.52
C ASN A 126 24.23 -2.29 -2.21
N GLY A 127 23.58 -2.16 -1.04
CA GLY A 127 24.25 -2.23 0.28
C GLY A 127 24.97 -0.95 0.70
N GLY A 128 24.86 0.13 -0.06
CA GLY A 128 25.36 1.45 0.34
C GLY A 128 24.45 2.09 1.38
N VAL A 129 25.04 2.73 2.38
CA VAL A 129 24.31 3.50 3.39
C VAL A 129 24.48 4.98 3.07
N THR A 130 23.44 5.59 2.56
CA THR A 130 23.44 7.07 2.34
C THR A 130 22.55 7.69 3.40
N PRO A 131 23.06 8.68 4.16
CA PRO A 131 22.19 9.50 4.99
C PRO A 131 21.14 10.16 4.09
N PHE A 132 19.89 9.78 4.22
CA PHE A 132 18.80 10.55 3.66
C PHE A 132 18.57 11.71 4.64
N THR A 133 19.06 12.86 4.27
CA THR A 133 18.56 14.10 4.81
C THR A 133 17.50 14.58 3.83
N PRO A 134 16.20 14.30 4.04
CA PRO A 134 15.22 15.22 3.55
C PRO A 134 15.63 16.56 4.19
N ASP A 135 15.86 17.58 3.37
CA ASP A 135 16.13 18.90 3.89
C ASP A 135 15.06 19.24 4.92
N LYS A 136 15.40 19.07 6.20
CA LYS A 136 14.58 19.40 7.36
C LYS A 136 13.19 18.77 7.37
N LEU A 137 13.10 17.47 7.58
CA LEU A 137 11.95 16.95 8.31
C LEU A 137 12.08 17.47 9.75
N ASP A 138 11.60 18.68 9.98
CA ASP A 138 11.25 19.08 11.33
C ASP A 138 10.27 18.04 11.83
N LYS A 139 10.53 17.45 12.99
CA LYS A 139 9.65 16.45 13.59
C LYS A 139 8.27 17.08 13.77
N HIS A 140 7.38 16.79 12.82
CA HIS A 140 6.00 17.24 12.93
C HIS A 140 5.28 16.36 13.95
N GLY A 141 4.48 16.96 14.79
CA GLY A 141 3.63 16.22 15.71
C GLY A 141 2.38 15.70 15.01
N PRO A 142 1.58 14.85 15.69
CA PRO A 142 0.43 14.16 15.09
C PRO A 142 -0.67 15.08 14.52
N TYR A 143 -0.66 16.34 14.90
CA TYR A 143 -1.63 17.35 14.45
C TYR A 143 -0.96 18.54 13.75
N ALA A 144 0.31 18.44 13.44
CA ALA A 144 1.03 19.49 12.75
C ALA A 144 0.62 19.52 11.27
N ILE A 145 0.56 20.71 10.71
CA ILE A 145 0.34 20.96 9.28
C ILE A 145 1.61 21.59 8.73
N PRO A 146 2.54 20.80 8.16
CA PRO A 146 3.76 21.33 7.60
C PRO A 146 3.50 22.09 6.30
N ALA A 147 4.43 22.96 5.94
CA ALA A 147 4.48 23.52 4.60
C ALA A 147 5.00 22.45 3.63
N LEU A 148 4.24 22.11 2.61
CA LEU A 148 4.63 21.08 1.65
C LEU A 148 5.56 21.65 0.58
N PRO A 149 6.67 20.96 0.21
CA PRO A 149 7.58 21.44 -0.83
C PRO A 149 6.92 21.50 -2.21
N GLU A 150 5.96 20.64 -2.51
CA GLU A 150 5.17 20.62 -3.75
C GLU A 150 3.98 21.61 -3.72
N GLY A 151 3.83 22.37 -2.64
CA GLY A 151 2.77 23.35 -2.41
C GLY A 151 1.55 22.75 -1.71
N MET A 152 0.86 23.62 -0.96
CA MET A 152 -0.35 23.22 -0.22
C MET A 152 -1.51 22.90 -1.17
N PRO A 153 -2.31 21.85 -0.87
CA PRO A 153 -3.49 21.54 -1.66
C PRO A 153 -4.63 22.58 -1.43
N SER A 154 -5.43 22.82 -2.45
CA SER A 154 -6.72 23.50 -2.35
C SER A 154 -7.85 22.53 -2.03
N LEU A 155 -7.72 21.27 -2.44
CA LEU A 155 -8.61 20.17 -2.08
C LEU A 155 -8.67 19.97 -0.57
N LYS A 156 -9.79 19.46 -0.12
CA LYS A 156 -10.03 19.13 1.30
C LYS A 156 -10.39 17.65 1.40
N PRO A 157 -10.01 16.98 2.51
CA PRO A 157 -10.57 15.67 2.80
C PRO A 157 -12.08 15.79 3.02
N ILE A 158 -12.80 14.69 2.80
CA ILE A 158 -14.22 14.61 3.15
C ILE A 158 -14.41 14.64 4.67
N ASP A 159 -15.59 15.01 5.14
CA ASP A 159 -15.89 15.12 6.59
C ASP A 159 -16.11 13.73 7.26
N GLU A 160 -16.25 12.66 6.48
CA GLU A 160 -16.41 11.29 6.97
C GLU A 160 -15.04 10.69 7.32
N ASP A 161 -14.93 9.99 8.46
CA ASP A 161 -13.71 9.27 8.81
C ASP A 161 -13.52 8.00 7.96
N ALA A 162 -12.28 7.50 7.93
CA ALA A 162 -11.90 6.38 7.08
C ALA A 162 -12.72 5.11 7.33
N ALA A 163 -12.96 4.73 8.59
CA ALA A 163 -13.65 3.47 8.90
C ALA A 163 -15.10 3.49 8.41
N HIS A 164 -15.84 4.57 8.66
CA HIS A 164 -17.21 4.73 8.17
C HIS A 164 -17.27 4.84 6.65
N PHE A 165 -16.34 5.59 6.03
CA PHE A 165 -16.24 5.68 4.58
C PHE A 165 -16.04 4.31 3.94
N LEU A 166 -15.09 3.49 4.44
CA LEU A 166 -14.83 2.14 3.97
C LEU A 166 -16.09 1.26 4.07
N ILE A 167 -16.73 1.24 5.25
CA ILE A 167 -17.96 0.46 5.49
C ILE A 167 -19.05 0.87 4.52
N ARG A 168 -19.29 2.18 4.36
CA ARG A 168 -20.34 2.71 3.48
C ARG A 168 -20.09 2.31 2.02
N GLN A 169 -18.86 2.41 1.54
CA GLN A 169 -18.52 2.04 0.16
C GLN A 169 -18.67 0.54 -0.08
N VAL A 170 -18.20 -0.31 0.85
CA VAL A 170 -18.34 -1.75 0.74
C VAL A 170 -19.81 -2.17 0.76
N ARG A 171 -20.63 -1.58 1.65
CA ARG A 171 -22.07 -1.86 1.70
C ARG A 171 -22.84 -1.33 0.48
N ALA A 172 -22.34 -0.29 -0.18
CA ALA A 172 -22.91 0.19 -1.44
C ALA A 172 -22.58 -0.73 -2.63
N HIS A 173 -21.49 -1.49 -2.57
CA HIS A 173 -20.99 -2.35 -3.63
C HIS A 173 -20.62 -3.75 -3.11
N PRO A 174 -21.55 -4.51 -2.50
CA PRO A 174 -21.24 -5.75 -1.82
C PRO A 174 -20.64 -6.77 -2.79
N HIS A 175 -19.56 -7.43 -2.33
CA HIS A 175 -18.75 -8.43 -3.05
C HIS A 175 -18.07 -7.95 -4.35
N LEU A 176 -18.02 -6.63 -4.57
CA LEU A 176 -17.38 -6.05 -5.76
C LEU A 176 -16.10 -5.27 -5.46
N VAL A 177 -15.93 -4.81 -4.22
CA VAL A 177 -14.83 -3.94 -3.82
C VAL A 177 -13.67 -4.76 -3.29
N THR A 178 -12.48 -4.54 -3.82
CA THR A 178 -11.23 -4.97 -3.20
C THR A 178 -10.70 -3.86 -2.29
N ILE A 179 -10.27 -4.21 -1.09
CA ILE A 179 -9.49 -3.32 -0.24
C ILE A 179 -8.01 -3.48 -0.62
N TYR A 180 -7.37 -2.38 -0.99
CA TYR A 180 -5.93 -2.31 -1.15
C TYR A 180 -5.36 -1.56 0.05
N ALA A 181 -4.62 -2.25 0.90
CA ALA A 181 -4.06 -1.72 2.14
C ALA A 181 -2.53 -1.83 2.10
N ALA A 182 -1.85 -0.69 2.07
CA ALA A 182 -0.40 -0.62 2.03
C ALA A 182 0.11 0.46 3.00
N GLY A 183 -0.28 0.33 4.24
CA GLY A 183 0.08 1.04 5.43
C GLY A 183 -0.29 0.22 6.65
N PRO A 184 -0.09 0.71 7.88
CA PRO A 184 -0.60 0.07 9.09
C PRO A 184 -2.12 -0.14 9.00
N LEU A 185 -2.59 -1.32 9.40
CA LEU A 185 -3.95 -1.77 9.12
C LEU A 185 -5.02 -1.20 10.08
N THR A 186 -4.72 -0.13 10.79
CA THR A 186 -5.56 0.47 11.84
C THR A 186 -6.97 0.83 11.35
N ASN A 187 -7.08 1.51 10.19
CA ASN A 187 -8.38 1.89 9.64
C ASN A 187 -9.25 0.67 9.30
N ILE A 188 -8.62 -0.35 8.74
CA ILE A 188 -9.31 -1.60 8.35
C ILE A 188 -9.77 -2.36 9.60
N ALA A 189 -8.92 -2.43 10.64
CA ALA A 189 -9.27 -3.05 11.91
C ALA A 189 -10.44 -2.32 12.60
N LEU A 190 -10.46 -1.00 12.56
CA LEU A 190 -11.58 -0.19 13.05
C LEU A 190 -12.86 -0.46 12.25
N ALA A 191 -12.79 -0.52 10.92
CA ALA A 191 -13.94 -0.85 10.08
C ALA A 191 -14.52 -2.24 10.42
N ILE A 192 -13.68 -3.25 10.59
CA ILE A 192 -14.09 -4.60 11.02
C ILE A 192 -14.72 -4.60 12.41
N SER A 193 -14.15 -3.80 13.34
CA SER A 193 -14.66 -3.73 14.72
C SER A 193 -16.01 -3.03 14.82
N ILE A 194 -16.29 -2.05 13.94
CA ILE A 194 -17.57 -1.36 13.83
C ILE A 194 -18.59 -2.20 13.09
N ASP A 195 -18.19 -2.84 12.00
CA ASP A 195 -19.05 -3.64 11.13
C ASP A 195 -18.44 -5.04 10.93
N PRO A 196 -18.87 -6.05 11.70
CA PRO A 196 -18.33 -7.42 11.59
C PRO A 196 -18.52 -8.09 10.23
N GLU A 197 -19.47 -7.64 9.40
CA GLU A 197 -19.69 -8.15 8.05
C GLU A 197 -18.81 -7.49 7.01
N PHE A 198 -18.09 -6.42 7.37
CA PHE A 198 -17.28 -5.61 6.44
C PHE A 198 -16.35 -6.45 5.57
N ALA A 199 -15.55 -7.33 6.18
CA ALA A 199 -14.59 -8.16 5.45
C ALA A 199 -15.29 -9.13 4.49
N GLU A 200 -16.35 -9.80 4.93
CA GLU A 200 -17.10 -10.78 4.12
C GLU A 200 -17.81 -10.12 2.92
N LEU A 201 -18.25 -8.88 3.07
CA LEU A 201 -18.93 -8.12 2.02
C LEU A 201 -17.98 -7.59 0.94
N THR A 202 -16.66 -7.75 1.09
CA THR A 202 -15.69 -7.35 0.05
C THR A 202 -15.49 -8.45 -1.00
N GLN A 203 -14.74 -8.15 -2.05
CA GLN A 203 -14.18 -9.16 -2.95
C GLN A 203 -12.90 -9.81 -2.36
N GLY A 204 -12.22 -9.12 -1.44
CA GLY A 204 -11.00 -9.53 -0.77
C GLY A 204 -10.15 -8.33 -0.37
N ILE A 205 -8.99 -8.64 0.18
CA ILE A 205 -7.99 -7.64 0.58
C ILE A 205 -6.63 -7.96 -0.03
N VAL A 206 -5.94 -6.93 -0.49
CA VAL A 206 -4.54 -6.96 -0.92
C VAL A 206 -3.75 -6.14 0.10
N ILE A 207 -2.78 -6.76 0.72
CA ILE A 207 -1.96 -6.15 1.77
C ILE A 207 -0.51 -6.08 1.28
N MET A 208 0.10 -4.90 1.32
CA MET A 208 1.56 -4.81 1.41
C MET A 208 1.94 -4.93 2.88
N GLY A 209 2.62 -6.01 3.25
CA GLY A 209 2.98 -6.25 4.63
C GLY A 209 3.54 -7.64 4.89
N GLY A 210 4.05 -7.81 6.09
CA GLY A 210 4.59 -9.07 6.54
C GLY A 210 5.90 -9.49 5.88
N SER A 211 6.65 -10.30 6.61
CA SER A 211 7.94 -10.84 6.17
C SER A 211 8.07 -12.29 6.68
N LEU A 212 8.47 -13.20 5.81
CA LEU A 212 8.58 -14.61 6.19
C LEU A 212 10.02 -15.03 6.48
N ASN A 213 10.86 -14.91 5.48
CA ASN A 213 12.29 -15.21 5.56
C ASN A 213 12.98 -14.68 4.29
N PRO A 214 13.09 -13.39 4.10
CA PRO A 214 13.75 -12.81 2.93
C PRO A 214 15.22 -13.23 2.91
N GLN A 215 15.67 -13.75 1.77
CA GLN A 215 17.05 -14.17 1.58
C GLN A 215 17.86 -12.97 1.08
N THR A 216 18.38 -12.19 2.01
CA THR A 216 19.07 -10.93 1.71
C THR A 216 20.19 -10.67 2.72
N ASP A 217 21.20 -9.91 2.29
CA ASP A 217 22.25 -9.36 3.15
C ASP A 217 21.87 -7.94 3.67
N ASP A 218 20.69 -7.44 3.34
CA ASP A 218 20.17 -6.18 3.86
C ASP A 218 20.10 -6.27 5.40
N PRO A 219 20.81 -5.40 6.14
CA PRO A 219 20.92 -5.50 7.60
C PRO A 219 19.55 -5.46 8.32
N GLU A 220 18.58 -4.78 7.76
CA GLU A 220 17.23 -4.71 8.32
C GLU A 220 16.58 -6.08 8.38
N PHE A 221 16.52 -6.76 7.23
CA PHE A 221 15.81 -8.04 7.12
C PHE A 221 16.69 -9.25 7.45
N ALA A 222 18.01 -9.10 7.39
CA ALA A 222 18.94 -10.15 7.83
C ALA A 222 18.93 -10.33 9.36
N SER A 223 18.80 -9.23 10.12
CA SER A 223 18.75 -9.25 11.58
C SER A 223 17.38 -9.60 12.15
N SER A 224 16.31 -9.23 11.47
CA SER A 224 14.92 -9.47 11.87
C SER A 224 14.08 -9.96 10.68
N PRO A 225 14.24 -11.21 10.24
CA PRO A 225 13.67 -11.67 8.98
C PRO A 225 12.15 -11.80 8.97
N ARG A 226 11.48 -11.64 10.11
CA ARG A 226 10.01 -11.65 10.21
C ARG A 226 9.41 -10.28 10.48
N HIS A 227 10.27 -9.29 10.65
CA HIS A 227 9.88 -7.90 10.85
C HIS A 227 9.44 -7.28 9.52
N GLU A 228 8.33 -6.55 9.56
CA GLU A 228 7.88 -5.67 8.49
C GLU A 228 7.14 -4.48 9.10
N PHE A 229 7.36 -3.29 8.54
CA PHE A 229 6.96 -2.03 9.14
C PHE A 229 5.46 -1.89 9.36
N ASN A 230 4.61 -2.19 8.39
CA ASN A 230 3.16 -2.01 8.49
C ASN A 230 2.55 -2.88 9.59
N PHE A 231 2.98 -4.14 9.67
CA PHE A 231 2.53 -5.05 10.75
C PHE A 231 3.13 -4.67 12.09
N TRP A 232 4.40 -4.26 12.10
CA TRP A 232 5.07 -3.83 13.32
C TRP A 232 4.49 -2.53 13.88
N PHE A 233 4.07 -1.58 13.04
CA PHE A 233 3.54 -0.28 13.50
C PHE A 233 2.23 -0.43 14.26
N ASP A 234 1.33 -1.33 13.83
CA ASP A 234 0.08 -1.68 14.55
C ASP A 234 -0.17 -3.20 14.51
N PRO A 235 0.50 -3.97 15.38
CA PRO A 235 0.34 -5.43 15.42
C PRO A 235 -1.08 -5.89 15.72
N GLU A 236 -1.80 -5.18 16.59
CA GLU A 236 -3.18 -5.50 16.95
C GLU A 236 -4.11 -5.33 15.76
N ALA A 237 -3.91 -4.29 14.97
CA ALA A 237 -4.68 -4.10 13.74
C ALA A 237 -4.38 -5.20 12.73
N ALA A 238 -3.10 -5.54 12.53
CA ALA A 238 -2.70 -6.65 11.66
C ALA A 238 -3.35 -7.98 12.10
N HIS A 239 -3.34 -8.26 13.40
CA HIS A 239 -4.01 -9.44 13.99
C HIS A 239 -5.52 -9.47 13.70
N ILE A 240 -6.22 -8.36 13.91
CA ILE A 240 -7.67 -8.26 13.65
C ILE A 240 -7.94 -8.50 12.16
N VAL A 241 -7.18 -7.86 11.28
CA VAL A 241 -7.38 -7.93 9.83
C VAL A 241 -7.08 -9.32 9.28
N LEU A 242 -5.96 -9.94 9.66
CA LEU A 242 -5.57 -11.27 9.18
C LEU A 242 -6.55 -12.37 9.63
N ARG A 243 -7.32 -12.15 10.69
CA ARG A 243 -8.30 -13.12 11.23
C ARG A 243 -9.73 -12.89 10.74
N ALA A 244 -10.00 -11.78 10.07
CA ALA A 244 -11.35 -11.46 9.59
C ALA A 244 -11.80 -12.38 8.44
N ALA A 245 -13.10 -12.37 8.16
CA ALA A 245 -13.75 -13.32 7.22
C ALA A 245 -13.63 -12.85 5.75
N TRP A 246 -12.43 -12.52 5.29
CA TRP A 246 -12.20 -12.13 3.90
C TRP A 246 -12.42 -13.31 2.94
N PRO A 247 -13.06 -13.08 1.78
CA PRO A 247 -13.12 -14.08 0.70
C PRO A 247 -11.74 -14.48 0.19
N ARG A 248 -10.79 -13.53 0.16
CA ARG A 248 -9.39 -13.72 -0.25
C ARG A 248 -8.47 -12.71 0.45
N ILE A 249 -7.30 -13.17 0.87
CA ILE A 249 -6.22 -12.33 1.40
C ILE A 249 -4.98 -12.56 0.54
N ASP A 250 -4.54 -11.55 -0.20
CA ASP A 250 -3.27 -11.54 -0.91
C ASP A 250 -2.29 -10.67 -0.13
N VAL A 251 -1.09 -11.18 0.16
CA VAL A 251 -0.05 -10.47 0.92
C VAL A 251 1.22 -10.36 0.09
N THR A 252 1.57 -9.14 -0.28
CA THR A 252 2.85 -8.80 -0.91
C THR A 252 3.88 -8.61 0.18
N THR A 253 4.73 -9.62 0.38
CA THR A 253 5.68 -9.68 1.50
C THR A 253 6.99 -8.96 1.19
N VAL A 254 7.79 -8.68 2.23
CA VAL A 254 9.19 -8.25 2.08
C VAL A 254 9.95 -9.18 1.14
N ASP A 255 9.72 -10.51 1.25
CA ASP A 255 10.43 -11.55 0.47
C ASP A 255 10.35 -11.33 -1.04
N VAL A 256 9.27 -10.78 -1.55
CA VAL A 256 9.11 -10.45 -2.98
C VAL A 256 9.51 -9.02 -3.28
N SER A 257 9.18 -8.08 -2.40
CA SER A 257 9.34 -6.64 -2.66
C SER A 257 10.80 -6.22 -2.77
N ILE A 258 11.71 -6.81 -1.97
CA ILE A 258 13.17 -6.54 -2.07
C ILE A 258 13.78 -6.97 -3.41
N LYS A 259 13.04 -7.71 -4.24
CA LYS A 259 13.45 -8.09 -5.60
C LYS A 259 13.05 -7.06 -6.65
N ALA A 260 12.31 -6.03 -6.26
CA ALA A 260 11.75 -5.00 -7.13
C ALA A 260 12.35 -3.61 -6.87
N PRO A 261 13.64 -3.36 -7.14
CA PRO A 261 14.25 -2.06 -6.92
C PRO A 261 13.70 -1.03 -7.90
N PHE A 262 13.45 0.20 -7.41
CA PHE A 262 13.21 1.36 -8.25
C PHE A 262 14.52 1.89 -8.80
N THR A 263 14.76 1.70 -10.10
CA THR A 263 16.04 2.03 -10.73
C THR A 263 16.02 3.40 -11.39
N GLN A 264 17.20 4.02 -11.48
CA GLN A 264 17.37 5.29 -12.23
C GLN A 264 16.90 5.15 -13.69
N LYS A 265 17.14 4.00 -14.32
CA LYS A 265 16.64 3.72 -15.68
C LYS A 265 15.12 3.82 -15.78
N MET A 266 14.38 3.33 -14.79
CA MET A 266 12.91 3.45 -14.76
C MET A 266 12.49 4.90 -14.60
N LEU A 267 13.11 5.65 -13.69
CA LEU A 267 12.84 7.07 -13.49
C LEU A 267 13.15 7.89 -14.76
N ASP A 268 14.27 7.62 -15.41
CA ASP A 268 14.64 8.27 -16.67
C ASP A 268 13.63 7.97 -17.79
N GLU A 269 13.11 6.75 -17.84
CA GLU A 269 12.12 6.36 -18.84
C GLU A 269 10.76 7.05 -18.60
N ILE A 270 10.29 7.07 -17.35
CA ILE A 270 9.07 7.79 -16.94
C ILE A 270 9.21 9.28 -17.27
N SER A 271 10.35 9.88 -16.99
CA SER A 271 10.63 11.32 -17.18
C SER A 271 10.59 11.77 -18.65
N LYS A 272 10.59 10.86 -19.62
CA LYS A 272 10.39 11.20 -21.03
C LYS A 272 8.95 11.59 -21.37
N SER A 273 7.98 11.13 -20.57
CA SER A 273 6.58 11.46 -20.76
C SER A 273 6.29 12.91 -20.30
N GLN A 274 5.32 13.54 -20.96
CA GLN A 274 4.83 14.87 -20.61
C GLN A 274 3.52 14.84 -19.82
N SER A 275 3.08 13.64 -19.42
CA SER A 275 1.86 13.48 -18.62
C SER A 275 2.01 14.17 -17.25
N PRO A 276 0.91 14.58 -16.62
CA PRO A 276 0.96 15.15 -15.27
C PRO A 276 1.60 14.21 -14.26
N THR A 277 1.28 12.91 -14.31
CA THR A 277 1.83 11.88 -13.45
C THR A 277 3.36 11.75 -13.61
N ALA A 278 3.84 11.64 -14.85
CA ALA A 278 5.27 11.53 -15.12
C ALA A 278 6.05 12.77 -14.66
N LYS A 279 5.47 13.96 -14.85
CA LYS A 279 6.08 15.23 -14.36
C LYS A 279 6.16 15.27 -12.84
N TYR A 280 5.11 14.80 -12.16
CA TYR A 280 5.10 14.71 -10.71
C TYR A 280 6.20 13.76 -10.21
N ILE A 281 6.30 12.56 -10.78
CA ILE A 281 7.30 11.55 -10.40
C ILE A 281 8.72 12.09 -10.72
N ALA A 282 8.93 12.66 -11.88
CA ALA A 282 10.23 13.20 -12.26
C ALA A 282 10.71 14.34 -11.34
N ALA A 283 9.76 15.12 -10.78
CA ALA A 283 10.08 16.22 -9.88
C ALA A 283 10.39 15.77 -8.45
N TRP A 284 9.76 14.70 -7.98
CA TRP A 284 9.73 14.38 -6.55
C TRP A 284 10.23 12.99 -6.19
N SER A 285 10.25 12.01 -7.11
CA SER A 285 10.69 10.65 -6.80
C SER A 285 12.20 10.47 -6.90
N GLN A 286 12.73 9.55 -6.10
CA GLN A 286 14.14 9.17 -6.09
C GLN A 286 14.26 7.66 -6.30
N SER A 287 15.23 7.23 -7.12
CA SER A 287 15.45 5.81 -7.45
C SER A 287 16.38 5.12 -6.44
N ARG A 288 15.98 5.07 -5.15
CA ARG A 288 16.85 4.57 -4.07
C ARG A 288 16.19 3.57 -3.12
N TYR A 289 15.01 3.07 -3.45
CA TYR A 289 14.25 2.16 -2.60
C TYR A 289 13.65 1.02 -3.41
N TYR A 290 13.08 0.04 -2.72
CA TYR A 290 12.30 -1.02 -3.33
C TYR A 290 10.88 -0.52 -3.61
N LEU A 291 10.27 -1.07 -4.66
CA LEU A 291 8.87 -0.78 -5.01
C LEU A 291 7.95 -1.70 -4.20
N TRP A 292 7.78 -1.35 -2.92
CA TRP A 292 6.98 -2.11 -1.96
C TRP A 292 5.52 -2.19 -2.35
N ASP A 293 4.87 -1.06 -2.30
CA ASP A 293 3.44 -0.88 -2.47
C ASP A 293 3.04 -0.96 -3.95
N GLU A 294 3.89 -0.45 -4.83
CA GLU A 294 3.66 -0.49 -6.27
C GLU A 294 3.59 -1.92 -6.79
N LEU A 295 4.40 -2.83 -6.20
CA LEU A 295 4.33 -4.23 -6.54
C LEU A 295 2.99 -4.83 -6.12
N ALA A 296 2.50 -4.54 -4.93
CA ALA A 296 1.19 -4.99 -4.46
C ALA A 296 0.06 -4.48 -5.36
N ALA A 297 0.09 -3.20 -5.73
CA ALA A 297 -0.88 -2.59 -6.64
C ALA A 297 -0.85 -3.24 -8.03
N CYS A 298 0.34 -3.40 -8.61
CA CYS A 298 0.52 -4.03 -9.92
C CYS A 298 0.16 -5.52 -9.91
N ALA A 299 0.47 -6.25 -8.84
CA ALA A 299 0.10 -7.66 -8.68
C ALA A 299 -1.42 -7.85 -8.62
N TRP A 300 -2.15 -6.93 -7.98
CA TRP A 300 -3.61 -6.93 -8.04
C TRP A 300 -4.13 -6.62 -9.44
N LEU A 301 -3.52 -5.70 -10.18
CA LEU A 301 -3.89 -5.38 -11.54
C LEU A 301 -3.62 -6.54 -12.51
N ASP A 302 -2.50 -7.24 -12.34
CA ASP A 302 -2.08 -8.38 -13.15
C ASP A 302 -1.50 -9.51 -12.29
N ALA A 303 -2.33 -10.45 -11.90
CA ALA A 303 -1.93 -11.58 -11.06
C ALA A 303 -0.81 -12.46 -11.66
N LYS A 304 -0.56 -12.36 -12.97
CA LYS A 304 0.54 -13.07 -13.63
C LYS A 304 1.91 -12.48 -13.33
N LEU A 305 1.97 -11.33 -12.66
CA LEU A 305 3.23 -10.78 -12.15
C LEU A 305 3.84 -11.66 -11.07
N ILE A 306 3.02 -12.32 -10.27
CA ILE A 306 3.49 -13.21 -9.20
C ILE A 306 3.74 -14.59 -9.78
N THR A 307 5.00 -15.01 -9.75
CA THR A 307 5.45 -16.30 -10.28
C THR A 307 5.53 -17.40 -9.23
N ARG A 308 5.56 -17.01 -7.96
CA ARG A 308 5.51 -17.95 -6.82
C ARG A 308 4.76 -17.33 -5.66
N GLU A 309 3.76 -18.03 -5.18
CA GLU A 309 3.07 -17.75 -3.92
C GLU A 309 3.11 -18.97 -3.00
N LYS A 310 2.90 -18.73 -1.71
CA LYS A 310 2.71 -19.76 -0.70
C LYS A 310 1.38 -19.52 -0.01
N VAL A 311 0.52 -20.53 -0.06
CA VAL A 311 -0.77 -20.50 0.64
C VAL A 311 -0.56 -21.09 2.03
N GLU A 312 -0.69 -20.26 3.04
CA GLU A 312 -0.46 -20.64 4.44
C GLU A 312 -1.33 -19.83 5.39
N TYR A 313 -1.42 -20.27 6.64
CA TYR A 313 -2.08 -19.51 7.69
C TYR A 313 -1.12 -18.45 8.22
N MET A 314 -1.63 -17.25 8.48
CA MET A 314 -0.81 -16.11 8.92
C MET A 314 -1.46 -15.39 10.09
N ASP A 315 -0.61 -14.85 10.95
CA ASP A 315 -0.93 -13.94 12.04
C ASP A 315 0.31 -13.12 12.40
N VAL A 316 0.26 -12.33 13.45
CA VAL A 316 1.40 -11.60 14.01
C VAL A 316 1.61 -11.94 15.47
N ASP A 317 2.83 -11.80 15.97
CA ASP A 317 3.14 -11.97 17.38
C ASP A 317 2.67 -10.73 18.18
N LEU A 318 1.76 -10.96 19.11
CA LEU A 318 1.27 -9.94 20.05
C LEU A 318 1.95 -10.00 21.42
N SER A 319 2.94 -10.86 21.60
CA SER A 319 3.72 -10.93 22.85
C SER A 319 4.65 -9.73 22.92
N HIS A 320 4.48 -8.89 23.94
CA HIS A 320 5.38 -7.74 24.14
C HIS A 320 6.80 -8.23 24.42
N GLY A 321 7.68 -8.14 23.42
CA GLY A 321 9.06 -8.57 23.43
C GLY A 321 9.74 -8.29 22.08
N PRO A 322 10.94 -8.87 21.83
CA PRO A 322 11.71 -8.59 20.61
C PRO A 322 10.97 -8.92 19.30
N SER A 323 10.01 -9.84 19.34
CA SER A 323 9.23 -10.28 18.18
C SER A 323 7.84 -9.62 18.08
N TYR A 324 7.53 -8.62 18.88
CA TYR A 324 6.23 -7.97 18.87
C TYR A 324 5.95 -7.29 17.52
N GLY A 325 4.98 -7.83 16.79
CA GLY A 325 4.64 -7.44 15.43
C GLY A 325 5.28 -8.31 14.34
N ASP A 326 6.12 -9.29 14.70
CA ASP A 326 6.70 -10.23 13.75
C ASP A 326 5.63 -11.12 13.10
N THR A 327 5.82 -11.45 11.83
CA THR A 327 4.92 -12.31 11.08
C THR A 327 5.03 -13.76 11.54
N LEU A 328 3.90 -14.39 11.84
CA LEU A 328 3.78 -15.79 12.18
C LEU A 328 3.06 -16.55 11.08
N THR A 329 3.58 -17.70 10.67
CA THR A 329 2.95 -18.53 9.65
C THR A 329 2.91 -20.00 10.03
N TRP A 330 1.89 -20.72 9.56
CA TRP A 330 1.70 -22.13 9.82
C TRP A 330 1.15 -22.86 8.59
N THR A 331 1.58 -24.12 8.48
CA THR A 331 0.92 -25.07 7.58
C THR A 331 -0.40 -25.58 8.21
N GLU A 332 -1.28 -26.15 7.41
CA GLU A 332 -2.56 -26.75 7.88
C GLU A 332 -2.41 -27.64 9.12
N LYS A 333 -1.34 -28.44 9.18
CA LYS A 333 -1.14 -29.41 10.27
C LYS A 333 -0.70 -28.79 11.60
N LEU A 334 -0.13 -27.59 11.56
CA LEU A 334 0.54 -26.96 12.70
C LEU A 334 -0.15 -25.64 13.12
N LYS A 335 -1.20 -25.23 12.43
CA LYS A 335 -1.89 -23.99 12.73
C LYS A 335 -2.58 -24.01 14.09
N PRO A 336 -2.81 -22.84 14.70
CA PRO A 336 -3.76 -22.70 15.81
C PRO A 336 -5.14 -23.24 15.42
N GLN A 337 -5.86 -23.79 16.40
CA GLN A 337 -7.16 -24.43 16.15
C GLN A 337 -8.24 -23.42 15.72
N THR A 338 -8.10 -22.16 16.11
CA THR A 338 -9.12 -21.14 15.88
C THR A 338 -8.52 -19.84 15.36
N GLY A 339 -9.29 -19.14 14.55
CA GLY A 339 -9.12 -17.73 14.23
C GLY A 339 -8.20 -17.41 13.06
N VAL A 340 -7.14 -18.19 12.80
CA VAL A 340 -6.22 -17.92 11.69
C VAL A 340 -6.84 -18.23 10.33
N ARG A 341 -6.48 -17.44 9.32
CA ARG A 341 -7.00 -17.56 7.96
C ARG A 341 -5.89 -17.89 6.97
N LEU A 342 -6.28 -18.49 5.84
CA LEU A 342 -5.38 -18.70 4.72
C LEU A 342 -5.08 -17.37 4.04
N VAL A 343 -3.80 -17.16 3.77
CA VAL A 343 -3.30 -16.05 2.97
C VAL A 343 -2.52 -16.57 1.77
N HIS A 344 -2.50 -15.81 0.71
CA HIS A 344 -1.67 -15.99 -0.47
C HIS A 344 -0.45 -15.09 -0.33
N ALA A 345 0.62 -15.60 0.31
CA ALA A 345 1.86 -14.88 0.51
C ALA A 345 2.70 -14.88 -0.79
N GLN A 346 2.92 -13.74 -1.37
CA GLN A 346 3.66 -13.57 -2.61
C GLN A 346 5.17 -13.59 -2.34
N LEU A 347 5.93 -14.41 -3.08
CA LEU A 347 7.33 -14.70 -2.79
C LEU A 347 8.27 -14.50 -3.99
N ASP A 348 7.73 -14.44 -5.20
CA ASP A 348 8.52 -14.21 -6.41
C ASP A 348 7.71 -13.57 -7.52
N LEU A 349 8.40 -12.87 -8.45
CA LEU A 349 7.75 -12.08 -9.48
C LEU A 349 8.44 -12.21 -10.84
N ASP A 350 7.70 -11.90 -11.90
CA ASP A 350 8.24 -11.58 -13.23
C ASP A 350 8.72 -10.12 -13.24
N LEU A 351 9.94 -9.88 -12.79
CA LEU A 351 10.50 -8.55 -12.65
C LEU A 351 10.48 -7.73 -13.96
N PRO A 352 10.87 -8.26 -15.13
CA PRO A 352 10.79 -7.49 -16.38
C PRO A 352 9.36 -7.05 -16.73
N ARG A 353 8.38 -7.93 -16.53
CA ARG A 353 6.96 -7.63 -16.75
C ARG A 353 6.46 -6.56 -15.79
N PHE A 354 6.81 -6.67 -14.51
CA PHE A 354 6.48 -5.67 -13.50
C PHE A 354 7.06 -4.30 -13.85
N GLN A 355 8.38 -4.23 -14.12
CA GLN A 355 9.05 -2.97 -14.45
C GLN A 355 8.41 -2.29 -15.66
N LYS A 356 8.12 -3.07 -16.72
CA LYS A 356 7.44 -2.54 -17.90
C LYS A 356 6.06 -2.00 -17.56
N MET A 357 5.25 -2.76 -16.85
CA MET A 357 3.90 -2.35 -16.46
C MET A 357 3.92 -1.08 -15.61
N PHE A 358 4.79 -1.04 -14.60
CA PHE A 358 4.92 0.12 -13.72
C PHE A 358 5.33 1.38 -14.50
N VAL A 359 6.37 1.30 -15.35
CA VAL A 359 6.80 2.43 -16.18
C VAL A 359 5.67 2.88 -17.13
N ASP A 360 4.97 1.94 -17.76
CA ASP A 360 3.84 2.25 -18.65
C ASP A 360 2.71 3.00 -17.89
N LEU A 361 2.39 2.60 -16.65
CA LEU A 361 1.39 3.27 -15.81
C LEU A 361 1.84 4.67 -15.39
N MET A 362 3.07 4.80 -14.92
CA MET A 362 3.61 6.09 -14.45
C MET A 362 3.86 7.09 -15.58
N SER A 363 3.87 6.64 -16.83
CA SER A 363 4.07 7.49 -18.02
C SER A 363 2.77 8.03 -18.62
N ARG A 364 1.61 7.65 -18.11
CA ARG A 364 0.26 8.04 -18.59
C ARG A 364 -0.17 9.42 -18.15
#